data_8a9c4105a3c8a227698af10e99c7b442
#
_entry.id   8a9c4105a3c8a227698af10e99c7b442
#
_cell.length_a   1.000
_cell.length_b   1.000
_cell.length_c   1.000
_cell.angle_alpha   90.00
_cell.angle_beta   90.00
_cell.angle_gamma   90.00
#
_symmetry.space_group_name_H-M   'P 1'
#
loop_
_entity.id
_entity.type
_entity.pdbx_description
1 polymer ?
#
loop_
_entity_poly.entity_id
_entity_poly.type
_entity_poly.pdbx_seq_one_letter_code
_entity_poly.pdbx_strand_id
1 'polypeptide(L)'
;DYIIVVQKNNEGLKPKYKYLLQSILAVVFFLLYCRNSTTDIWIPLLDVTIDLKWFYFILVYFMFTAETNAVNLTDGLDGLCAGQMVIALIPFAIFAFVQGVNNVACLILIVIFALLGYLKFNKHPAQIFMGDTGSLALGGFIAAVAMVLKQEILLIIIGFVFVAEVCSVIIQVTYYKKTHKRIFKMAPLHHHFEMCGWSEQK
;
A
#
# COMPACT_ATOMS: atom_id res chain seq x y z
N ASP A 1 8.39 15.17 2.86
CA ASP A 1 9.58 15.58 2.08
C ASP A 1 9.78 17.10 2.08
N TYR A 2 8.76 17.94 1.73
CA TYR A 2 8.91 19.42 1.74
C TYR A 2 9.43 19.97 3.08
N ILE A 3 8.88 19.50 4.21
CA ILE A 3 9.29 19.92 5.55
C ILE A 3 10.75 19.51 5.82
N ILE A 4 11.16 18.33 5.38
CA ILE A 4 12.54 17.83 5.55
C ILE A 4 13.49 18.63 4.69
N VAL A 5 13.18 18.83 3.40
CA VAL A 5 14.08 19.45 2.44
C VAL A 5 14.16 20.98 2.61
N VAL A 6 13.00 21.65 2.72
CA VAL A 6 12.93 23.13 2.73
C VAL A 6 13.07 23.69 4.14
N GLN A 7 12.38 23.10 5.12
CA GLN A 7 12.44 23.58 6.50
C GLN A 7 13.60 22.97 7.31
N LYS A 8 14.37 22.02 6.72
CA LYS A 8 15.49 21.31 7.37
C LYS A 8 15.08 20.66 8.70
N ASN A 9 13.83 20.24 8.82
CA ASN A 9 13.31 19.55 10.00
C ASN A 9 13.35 18.05 9.75
N ASN A 10 14.29 17.37 10.39
CA ASN A 10 14.51 15.92 10.21
C ASN A 10 13.34 15.03 10.66
N GLU A 11 12.40 15.55 11.45
CA GLU A 11 11.22 14.79 11.88
C GLU A 11 10.14 14.67 10.78
N GLY A 12 10.17 15.55 9.78
CA GLY A 12 9.14 15.60 8.73
C GLY A 12 7.76 15.92 9.26
N LEU A 13 6.72 15.38 8.61
CA LEU A 13 5.33 15.53 9.06
C LEU A 13 5.04 14.55 10.20
N LYS A 14 4.57 15.08 11.35
CA LYS A 14 4.26 14.24 12.52
C LYS A 14 3.22 13.16 12.17
N PRO A 15 3.32 11.93 12.71
CA PRO A 15 2.43 10.81 12.38
C PRO A 15 0.92 11.13 12.51
N LYS A 16 0.56 11.95 13.49
CA LYS A 16 -0.84 12.38 13.70
C LYS A 16 -1.42 13.14 12.49
N TYR A 17 -0.62 14.00 11.86
CA TYR A 17 -1.07 14.77 10.69
C TYR A 17 -1.09 13.90 9.43
N LYS A 18 -0.16 12.95 9.28
CA LYS A 18 -0.20 11.96 8.19
C LYS A 18 -1.51 11.16 8.27
N TYR A 19 -1.81 10.63 9.45
CA TYR A 19 -3.04 9.85 9.68
C TYR A 19 -4.30 10.69 9.46
N LEU A 20 -4.32 11.95 9.91
CA LEU A 20 -5.46 12.85 9.68
C LEU A 20 -5.69 13.09 8.17
N LEU A 21 -4.63 13.35 7.41
CA LEU A 21 -4.75 13.55 5.97
C LEU A 21 -5.22 12.29 5.24
N GLN A 22 -4.69 11.11 5.60
CA GLN A 22 -5.16 9.82 5.08
C GLN A 22 -6.64 9.61 5.38
N SER A 23 -7.09 9.94 6.60
CA SER A 23 -8.48 9.85 7.01
C SER A 23 -9.40 10.76 6.19
N ILE A 24 -8.98 12.00 5.97
CA ILE A 24 -9.72 12.96 5.14
C ILE A 24 -9.84 12.43 3.70
N LEU A 25 -8.74 11.93 3.12
CA LEU A 25 -8.74 11.37 1.77
C LEU A 25 -9.64 10.14 1.66
N ALA A 26 -9.64 9.25 2.65
CA ALA A 26 -10.52 8.08 2.67
C ALA A 26 -12.01 8.49 2.70
N VAL A 27 -12.35 9.51 3.50
CA VAL A 27 -13.73 10.05 3.55
C VAL A 27 -14.11 10.68 2.20
N VAL A 28 -13.25 11.53 1.63
CA VAL A 28 -13.51 12.17 0.33
C VAL A 28 -13.66 11.11 -0.77
N PHE A 29 -12.78 10.12 -0.80
CA PHE A 29 -12.87 9.02 -1.76
C PHE A 29 -14.20 8.27 -1.61
N PHE A 30 -14.57 7.90 -0.39
CA PHE A 30 -15.84 7.21 -0.12
C PHE A 30 -17.05 8.01 -0.64
N LEU A 31 -17.11 9.30 -0.34
CA LEU A 31 -18.21 10.17 -0.78
C LEU A 31 -18.30 10.27 -2.32
N LEU A 32 -17.16 10.35 -3.00
CA LEU A 32 -17.10 10.38 -4.46
C LEU A 32 -17.44 9.01 -5.07
N TYR A 33 -16.93 7.94 -4.47
CA TYR A 33 -17.16 6.56 -4.90
C TYR A 33 -18.64 6.18 -4.84
N CYS A 34 -19.33 6.47 -3.72
CA CYS A 34 -20.74 6.16 -3.54
C CYS A 34 -21.69 6.91 -4.50
N ARG A 35 -21.20 7.95 -5.19
CA ARG A 35 -22.01 8.63 -6.22
C ARG A 35 -22.13 7.82 -7.50
N ASN A 36 -21.14 6.97 -7.81
CA ASN A 36 -21.00 6.31 -9.10
C ASN A 36 -20.83 4.79 -9.00
N SER A 37 -20.81 4.25 -7.79
CA SER A 37 -20.56 2.82 -7.56
C SER A 37 -21.42 2.28 -6.42
N THR A 38 -21.57 0.97 -6.38
CA THR A 38 -22.32 0.24 -5.35
C THR A 38 -21.45 -0.05 -4.13
N THR A 39 -22.07 -0.40 -3.00
CA THR A 39 -21.42 -0.73 -1.73
C THR A 39 -21.26 -2.23 -1.49
N ASP A 40 -21.38 -3.00 -2.56
CA ASP A 40 -21.19 -4.45 -2.53
C ASP A 40 -19.73 -4.83 -2.68
N ILE A 41 -19.32 -5.91 -2.04
CA ILE A 41 -18.06 -6.60 -2.21
C ILE A 41 -18.27 -7.97 -2.83
N TRP A 42 -17.38 -8.37 -3.70
CA TRP A 42 -17.35 -9.70 -4.28
C TRP A 42 -16.34 -10.58 -3.54
N ILE A 43 -16.77 -11.79 -3.17
CA ILE A 43 -15.92 -12.80 -2.51
C ILE A 43 -15.56 -13.87 -3.55
N PRO A 44 -14.32 -13.85 -4.09
CA PRO A 44 -13.93 -14.69 -5.22
C PRO A 44 -14.07 -16.19 -4.99
N LEU A 45 -13.74 -16.66 -3.77
CA LEU A 45 -13.75 -18.09 -3.43
C LEU A 45 -15.15 -18.69 -3.35
N LEU A 46 -16.16 -17.89 -3.04
CA LEU A 46 -17.54 -18.31 -2.85
C LEU A 46 -18.45 -17.87 -4.01
N ASP A 47 -17.92 -17.02 -4.88
CA ASP A 47 -18.68 -16.33 -5.95
C ASP A 47 -19.95 -15.65 -5.42
N VAL A 48 -19.83 -15.01 -4.25
CA VAL A 48 -20.94 -14.33 -3.57
C VAL A 48 -20.66 -12.85 -3.52
N THR A 49 -21.68 -12.06 -3.80
CA THR A 49 -21.66 -10.59 -3.64
C THR A 49 -22.47 -10.20 -2.42
N ILE A 50 -21.89 -9.42 -1.53
CA ILE A 50 -22.51 -8.96 -0.29
C ILE A 50 -22.59 -7.45 -0.28
N ASP A 51 -23.78 -6.87 -0.17
CA ASP A 51 -23.95 -5.43 -0.02
C ASP A 51 -23.71 -5.02 1.45
N LEU A 52 -22.60 -4.33 1.69
CA LEU A 52 -22.21 -3.87 3.02
C LEU A 52 -22.90 -2.57 3.44
N LYS A 53 -23.55 -1.85 2.53
CA LYS A 53 -24.20 -0.55 2.82
C LYS A 53 -23.24 0.39 3.58
N TRP A 54 -23.64 0.88 4.75
CA TRP A 54 -22.83 1.76 5.59
C TRP A 54 -21.54 1.14 6.11
N PHE A 55 -21.49 -0.20 6.27
CA PHE A 55 -20.26 -0.88 6.67
C PHE A 55 -19.16 -0.82 5.61
N TYR A 56 -19.54 -0.57 4.36
CA TYR A 56 -18.55 -0.34 3.29
C TYR A 56 -17.64 0.87 3.57
N PHE A 57 -18.15 1.90 4.28
CA PHE A 57 -17.30 3.00 4.73
C PHE A 57 -16.16 2.54 5.63
N ILE A 58 -16.43 1.62 6.57
CA ILE A 58 -15.40 1.09 7.48
C ILE A 58 -14.34 0.33 6.67
N LEU A 59 -14.77 -0.46 5.67
CA LEU A 59 -13.84 -1.16 4.77
C LEU A 59 -12.96 -0.18 3.99
N VAL A 60 -13.55 0.83 3.34
CA VAL A 60 -12.83 1.87 2.59
C VAL A 60 -11.81 2.57 3.47
N TYR A 61 -12.25 3.03 4.64
CA TYR A 61 -11.39 3.73 5.59
C TYR A 61 -10.21 2.86 6.02
N PHE A 62 -10.47 1.60 6.37
CA PHE A 62 -9.45 0.65 6.77
C PHE A 62 -8.49 0.35 5.61
N MET A 63 -8.99 0.08 4.41
CA MET A 63 -8.15 -0.20 3.25
C MET A 63 -7.22 0.97 2.93
N PHE A 64 -7.74 2.20 2.85
CA PHE A 64 -6.89 3.36 2.58
C PHE A 64 -5.81 3.56 3.66
N THR A 65 -6.20 3.50 4.93
CA THR A 65 -5.25 3.72 6.02
C THR A 65 -4.26 2.57 6.15
N ALA A 66 -4.70 1.32 5.96
CA ALA A 66 -3.82 0.16 6.03
C ALA A 66 -2.84 0.11 4.86
N GLU A 67 -3.34 0.23 3.61
CA GLU A 67 -2.49 0.11 2.42
C GLU A 67 -1.49 1.26 2.30
N THR A 68 -1.90 2.51 2.58
CA THR A 68 -0.95 3.63 2.56
C THR A 68 0.20 3.41 3.54
N ASN A 69 -0.09 2.94 4.73
CA ASN A 69 0.96 2.68 5.72
C ASN A 69 1.74 1.39 5.42
N ALA A 70 1.10 0.34 4.88
CA ALA A 70 1.77 -0.90 4.51
C ALA A 70 2.81 -0.67 3.40
N VAL A 71 2.43 0.05 2.34
CA VAL A 71 3.33 0.40 1.25
C VAL A 71 4.46 1.32 1.73
N ASN A 72 4.15 2.29 2.61
CA ASN A 72 5.16 3.16 3.20
C ASN A 72 6.15 2.40 4.09
N LEU A 73 5.70 1.42 4.87
CA LEU A 73 6.57 0.56 5.66
C LEU A 73 7.43 -0.37 4.78
N THR A 74 6.99 -0.71 3.58
CA THR A 74 7.74 -1.53 2.63
C THR A 74 8.84 -0.75 1.90
N ASP A 75 8.80 0.60 1.94
CA ASP A 75 9.80 1.48 1.32
C ASP A 75 11.06 1.63 2.21
N GLY A 76 11.60 0.51 2.67
CA GLY A 76 12.77 0.44 3.55
C GLY A 76 14.06 -0.06 2.90
N LEU A 77 13.97 -0.70 1.72
CA LEU A 77 15.11 -1.21 0.96
C LEU A 77 15.07 -0.76 -0.50
N ASP A 78 16.25 -0.66 -1.10
CA ASP A 78 16.44 -0.26 -2.49
C ASP A 78 15.61 -1.13 -3.46
N GLY A 79 14.68 -0.50 -4.19
CA GLY A 79 13.84 -1.16 -5.19
C GLY A 79 12.70 -2.02 -4.65
N LEU A 80 12.61 -2.27 -3.34
CA LEU A 80 11.62 -3.18 -2.78
C LEU A 80 10.18 -2.67 -3.00
N CYS A 81 9.87 -1.48 -2.53
CA CYS A 81 8.53 -0.89 -2.62
C CYS A 81 8.06 -0.77 -4.08
N ALA A 82 8.88 -0.15 -4.94
CA ALA A 82 8.54 0.05 -6.34
C ALA A 82 8.43 -1.26 -7.11
N GLY A 83 9.32 -2.24 -6.85
CA GLY A 83 9.28 -3.56 -7.48
C GLY A 83 8.04 -4.35 -7.10
N GLN A 84 7.70 -4.38 -5.82
CA GLN A 84 6.48 -5.04 -5.33
C GLN A 84 5.22 -4.37 -5.87
N MET A 85 5.20 -3.03 -5.95
CA MET A 85 4.06 -2.31 -6.51
C MET A 85 3.85 -2.63 -8.00
N VAL A 86 4.91 -2.72 -8.80
CA VAL A 86 4.80 -3.14 -10.20
C VAL A 86 4.17 -4.53 -10.30
N ILE A 87 4.67 -5.50 -9.51
CA ILE A 87 4.15 -6.87 -9.50
C ILE A 87 2.67 -6.89 -9.08
N ALA A 88 2.31 -6.15 -8.02
CA ALA A 88 0.94 -6.09 -7.53
C ALA A 88 -0.04 -5.42 -8.51
N LEU A 89 0.41 -4.44 -9.29
CA LEU A 89 -0.44 -3.72 -10.25
C LEU A 89 -0.73 -4.52 -11.53
N ILE A 90 0.11 -5.50 -11.92
CA ILE A 90 -0.10 -6.30 -13.12
C ILE A 90 -1.45 -7.05 -13.09
N PRO A 91 -1.80 -7.83 -12.06
CA PRO A 91 -3.11 -8.48 -11.99
C PRO A 91 -4.28 -7.48 -12.08
N PHE A 92 -4.18 -6.32 -11.43
CA PHE A 92 -5.23 -5.29 -11.51
C PHE A 92 -5.38 -4.71 -12.92
N ALA A 93 -4.27 -4.53 -13.66
CA ALA A 93 -4.35 -4.15 -15.06
C ALA A 93 -5.11 -5.19 -15.89
N ILE A 94 -4.85 -6.47 -15.67
CA ILE A 94 -5.54 -7.58 -16.34
C ILE A 94 -7.03 -7.57 -15.98
N PHE A 95 -7.39 -7.44 -14.70
CA PHE A 95 -8.79 -7.35 -14.28
C PHE A 95 -9.50 -6.17 -14.93
N ALA A 96 -8.85 -5.00 -14.98
CA ALA A 96 -9.42 -3.81 -15.61
C ALA A 96 -9.71 -4.04 -17.10
N PHE A 97 -8.81 -4.70 -17.84
CA PHE A 97 -9.03 -5.07 -19.24
C PHE A 97 -10.17 -6.09 -19.39
N VAL A 98 -10.20 -7.13 -18.58
CA VAL A 98 -11.24 -8.18 -18.63
C VAL A 98 -12.62 -7.60 -18.31
N GLN A 99 -12.69 -6.65 -17.38
CA GLN A 99 -13.94 -5.96 -17.02
C GLN A 99 -14.34 -4.86 -18.02
N GLY A 100 -13.50 -4.57 -19.03
CA GLY A 100 -13.78 -3.52 -20.03
C GLY A 100 -13.58 -2.08 -19.49
N VAL A 101 -12.95 -1.91 -18.31
CA VAL A 101 -12.70 -0.60 -17.68
C VAL A 101 -11.37 -0.05 -18.19
N ASN A 102 -11.29 0.19 -19.51
CA ASN A 102 -10.05 0.52 -20.21
C ASN A 102 -9.34 1.77 -19.68
N ASN A 103 -10.09 2.79 -19.22
CA ASN A 103 -9.50 3.99 -18.65
C ASN A 103 -8.69 3.69 -17.38
N VAL A 104 -9.19 2.79 -16.54
CA VAL A 104 -8.48 2.33 -15.33
C VAL A 104 -7.28 1.47 -15.72
N ALA A 105 -7.43 0.57 -16.69
CA ALA A 105 -6.33 -0.22 -17.22
C ALA A 105 -5.19 0.66 -17.74
N CYS A 106 -5.50 1.68 -18.55
CA CYS A 106 -4.50 2.63 -19.05
C CYS A 106 -3.80 3.38 -17.90
N LEU A 107 -4.57 3.83 -16.89
CA LEU A 107 -4.00 4.52 -15.74
C LEU A 107 -3.03 3.62 -14.97
N ILE A 108 -3.41 2.36 -14.72
CA ILE A 108 -2.54 1.37 -14.06
C ILE A 108 -1.27 1.16 -14.87
N LEU A 109 -1.37 0.99 -16.20
CA LEU A 109 -0.19 0.82 -17.06
C LEU A 109 0.73 2.03 -17.03
N ILE A 110 0.20 3.25 -17.03
CA ILE A 110 1.00 4.48 -16.89
C ILE A 110 1.80 4.44 -15.60
N VAL A 111 1.18 4.05 -14.47
CA VAL A 111 1.87 3.94 -13.18
C VAL A 111 2.92 2.83 -13.21
N ILE A 112 2.62 1.65 -13.79
CA ILE A 112 3.59 0.55 -13.95
C ILE A 112 4.82 1.04 -14.73
N PHE A 113 4.64 1.67 -15.90
CA PHE A 113 5.76 2.13 -16.71
C PHE A 113 6.55 3.26 -16.05
N ALA A 114 5.88 4.16 -15.31
CA ALA A 114 6.55 5.17 -14.49
C ALA A 114 7.42 4.53 -13.40
N LEU A 115 6.90 3.51 -12.71
CA LEU A 115 7.65 2.77 -11.69
C LEU A 115 8.81 1.97 -12.27
N LEU A 116 8.66 1.37 -13.46
CA LEU A 116 9.76 0.71 -14.15
C LEU A 116 10.87 1.69 -14.52
N GLY A 117 10.51 2.90 -14.98
CA GLY A 117 11.47 3.98 -15.21
C GLY A 117 12.17 4.42 -13.91
N TYR A 118 11.42 4.56 -12.83
CA TYR A 118 11.93 4.90 -11.50
C TYR A 118 12.89 3.82 -10.97
N LEU A 119 12.53 2.53 -11.10
CA LEU A 119 13.34 1.39 -10.65
C LEU A 119 14.73 1.35 -11.28
N LYS A 120 14.90 1.92 -12.47
CA LYS A 120 16.24 2.03 -13.10
C LYS A 120 17.24 2.75 -12.18
N PHE A 121 16.75 3.72 -11.40
CA PHE A 121 17.57 4.56 -10.51
C PHE A 121 17.40 4.18 -9.02
N ASN A 122 16.33 3.48 -8.67
CA ASN A 122 16.04 3.08 -7.28
C ASN A 122 16.51 1.65 -6.96
N LYS A 123 16.85 0.81 -7.95
CA LYS A 123 17.47 -0.50 -7.69
C LYS A 123 18.82 -0.34 -7.00
N HIS A 124 19.19 -1.32 -6.19
CA HIS A 124 20.44 -1.32 -5.43
C HIS A 124 21.70 -1.24 -6.33
N PRO A 125 22.69 -0.37 -6.07
CA PRO A 125 22.61 0.72 -5.07
C PRO A 125 21.76 1.89 -5.59
N ALA A 126 20.80 2.32 -4.77
CA ALA A 126 19.85 3.35 -5.17
C ALA A 126 20.51 4.73 -5.31
N GLN A 127 20.13 5.43 -6.39
CA GLN A 127 20.52 6.82 -6.65
C GLN A 127 19.42 7.82 -6.23
N ILE A 128 18.17 7.35 -6.17
CA ILE A 128 16.99 8.14 -5.77
C ILE A 128 16.12 7.31 -4.83
N PHE A 129 15.43 7.99 -3.92
CA PHE A 129 14.53 7.39 -2.95
C PHE A 129 13.10 7.91 -3.14
N MET A 130 12.10 7.05 -2.87
CA MET A 130 10.69 7.39 -3.07
C MET A 130 10.17 8.34 -2.00
N GLY A 131 10.48 8.04 -0.76
CA GLY A 131 10.00 8.76 0.41
C GLY A 131 8.50 8.65 0.65
N ASP A 132 8.05 9.29 1.71
CA ASP A 132 6.64 9.26 2.13
C ASP A 132 5.67 9.72 1.04
N THR A 133 6.03 10.72 0.25
CA THR A 133 5.16 11.28 -0.79
C THR A 133 4.81 10.23 -1.86
N GLY A 134 5.78 9.45 -2.30
CA GLY A 134 5.57 8.42 -3.30
C GLY A 134 4.90 7.17 -2.73
N SER A 135 5.44 6.65 -1.64
CA SER A 135 4.96 5.39 -1.04
C SER A 135 3.53 5.48 -0.50
N LEU A 136 3.16 6.59 0.18
CA LEU A 136 1.79 6.81 0.63
C LEU A 136 0.82 6.99 -0.55
N ALA A 137 1.24 7.70 -1.61
CA ALA A 137 0.42 7.87 -2.81
C ALA A 137 0.17 6.54 -3.52
N LEU A 138 1.19 5.68 -3.65
CA LEU A 138 1.05 4.34 -4.24
C LEU A 138 0.14 3.43 -3.43
N GLY A 139 0.23 3.46 -2.10
CA GLY A 139 -0.68 2.69 -1.24
C GLY A 139 -2.13 3.14 -1.39
N GLY A 140 -2.40 4.45 -1.44
CA GLY A 140 -3.73 4.99 -1.73
C GLY A 140 -4.21 4.63 -3.15
N PHE A 141 -3.31 4.64 -4.13
CA PHE A 141 -3.62 4.29 -5.50
C PHE A 141 -4.06 2.84 -5.65
N ILE A 142 -3.30 1.87 -5.11
CA ILE A 142 -3.65 0.46 -5.23
C ILE A 142 -4.95 0.14 -4.47
N ALA A 143 -5.20 0.76 -3.31
CA ALA A 143 -6.46 0.64 -2.58
C ALA A 143 -7.63 1.17 -3.43
N ALA A 144 -7.50 2.34 -4.05
CA ALA A 144 -8.53 2.92 -4.92
C ALA A 144 -8.81 2.02 -6.14
N VAL A 145 -7.75 1.51 -6.80
CA VAL A 145 -7.86 0.59 -7.93
C VAL A 145 -8.62 -0.67 -7.55
N ALA A 146 -8.27 -1.29 -6.42
CA ALA A 146 -8.94 -2.50 -5.94
C ALA A 146 -10.45 -2.27 -5.72
N MET A 147 -10.83 -1.14 -5.14
CA MET A 147 -12.24 -0.80 -4.91
C MET A 147 -12.99 -0.50 -6.22
N VAL A 148 -12.37 0.26 -7.14
CA VAL A 148 -12.98 0.57 -8.44
C VAL A 148 -13.24 -0.70 -9.26
N LEU A 149 -12.36 -1.68 -9.16
CA LEU A 149 -12.49 -2.97 -9.85
C LEU A 149 -13.26 -4.03 -9.06
N LYS A 150 -13.75 -3.71 -7.86
CA LYS A 150 -14.43 -4.67 -6.95
C LYS A 150 -13.56 -5.87 -6.60
N GLN A 151 -12.27 -5.63 -6.38
CA GLN A 151 -11.27 -6.66 -6.07
C GLN A 151 -10.64 -6.43 -4.68
N GLU A 152 -11.43 -5.93 -3.72
CA GLU A 152 -10.97 -5.57 -2.37
C GLU A 152 -10.35 -6.75 -1.64
N ILE A 153 -10.97 -7.93 -1.73
CA ILE A 153 -10.49 -9.14 -1.06
C ILE A 153 -9.22 -9.67 -1.75
N LEU A 154 -9.17 -9.59 -3.09
CA LEU A 154 -7.99 -10.02 -3.83
C LEU A 154 -6.77 -9.13 -3.56
N LEU A 155 -6.96 -7.87 -3.15
CA LEU A 155 -5.86 -7.01 -2.77
C LEU A 155 -5.02 -7.62 -1.62
N ILE A 156 -5.66 -8.30 -0.66
CA ILE A 156 -4.97 -8.99 0.44
C ILE A 156 -4.03 -10.08 -0.09
N ILE A 157 -4.45 -10.79 -1.13
CA ILE A 157 -3.66 -11.88 -1.74
C ILE A 157 -2.58 -11.30 -2.66
N ILE A 158 -2.95 -10.39 -3.54
CA ILE A 158 -2.04 -9.75 -4.51
C ILE A 158 -0.99 -8.90 -3.79
N GLY A 159 -1.42 -8.13 -2.79
CA GLY A 159 -0.58 -7.29 -1.95
C GLY A 159 0.00 -8.00 -0.72
N PHE A 160 0.07 -9.34 -0.73
CA PHE A 160 0.47 -10.14 0.44
C PHE A 160 1.77 -9.67 1.09
N VAL A 161 2.74 -9.21 0.30
CA VAL A 161 4.02 -8.71 0.83
C VAL A 161 3.78 -7.46 1.69
N PHE A 162 2.98 -6.51 1.22
CA PHE A 162 2.63 -5.30 2.00
C PHE A 162 1.88 -5.67 3.29
N VAL A 163 0.96 -6.64 3.20
CA VAL A 163 0.23 -7.15 4.37
C VAL A 163 1.19 -7.82 5.36
N ALA A 164 2.13 -8.64 4.89
CA ALA A 164 3.11 -9.32 5.74
C ALA A 164 4.03 -8.31 6.45
N GLU A 165 4.48 -7.26 5.75
CA GLU A 165 5.31 -6.21 6.33
C GLU A 165 4.59 -5.48 7.47
N VAL A 166 3.37 -5.00 7.24
CA VAL A 166 2.62 -4.30 8.29
C VAL A 166 2.22 -5.22 9.43
N CYS A 167 1.82 -6.47 9.15
CA CYS A 167 1.50 -7.46 10.19
C CYS A 167 2.70 -7.76 11.07
N SER A 168 3.90 -7.86 10.51
CA SER A 168 5.12 -8.08 11.28
C SER A 168 5.37 -6.99 12.31
N VAL A 169 5.12 -5.73 11.94
CA VAL A 169 5.24 -4.58 12.84
C VAL A 169 4.19 -4.64 13.94
N ILE A 170 2.93 -4.90 13.59
CA ILE A 170 1.84 -5.01 14.57
C ILE A 170 2.13 -6.13 15.59
N ILE A 171 2.53 -7.30 15.10
CA ILE A 171 2.89 -8.46 15.94
C ILE A 171 4.06 -8.11 16.86
N GLN A 172 5.15 -7.56 16.29
CA GLN A 172 6.33 -7.19 17.06
C GLN A 172 6.01 -6.18 18.16
N VAL A 173 5.32 -5.10 17.83
CA VAL A 173 4.98 -4.03 18.79
C VAL A 173 4.04 -4.55 19.88
N THR A 174 3.01 -5.32 19.50
CA THR A 174 2.02 -5.86 20.44
C THR A 174 2.67 -6.84 21.40
N TYR A 175 3.50 -7.75 20.89
CA TYR A 175 4.21 -8.73 21.70
C TYR A 175 5.24 -8.06 22.62
N TYR A 176 6.01 -7.11 22.09
CA TYR A 176 7.02 -6.39 22.87
C TYR A 176 6.41 -5.61 24.04
N LYS A 177 5.28 -4.93 23.81
CA LYS A 177 4.57 -4.20 24.88
C LYS A 177 4.11 -5.11 26.01
N LYS A 178 3.79 -6.38 25.73
CA LYS A 178 3.32 -7.35 26.74
C LYS A 178 4.46 -8.11 27.44
N THR A 179 5.52 -8.43 26.71
CA THR A 179 6.54 -9.37 27.19
C THR A 179 7.94 -8.78 27.31
N HIS A 180 8.16 -7.57 26.78
CA HIS A 180 9.48 -6.94 26.62
C HIS A 180 10.49 -7.81 25.85
N LYS A 181 10.00 -8.80 25.08
CA LYS A 181 10.81 -9.66 24.20
C LYS A 181 10.46 -9.39 22.73
N ARG A 182 11.43 -9.64 21.87
CA ARG A 182 11.24 -9.51 20.42
C ARG A 182 10.92 -10.88 19.81
N ILE A 183 9.97 -10.93 18.85
CA ILE A 183 9.70 -12.10 18.00
C ILE A 183 10.66 -12.07 16.81
N PHE A 184 10.68 -10.95 16.10
CA PHE A 184 11.60 -10.70 14.99
C PHE A 184 12.84 -9.98 15.50
N LYS A 185 14.00 -10.20 14.87
CA LYS A 185 15.22 -9.44 15.19
C LYS A 185 14.98 -7.93 15.01
N MET A 186 14.26 -7.58 13.94
CA MET A 186 13.78 -6.24 13.63
C MET A 186 12.45 -6.34 12.87
N ALA A 187 11.62 -5.33 12.91
CA ALA A 187 10.40 -5.20 12.09
C ALA A 187 10.47 -3.85 11.37
N PRO A 188 9.97 -3.76 10.13
CA PRO A 188 9.28 -4.77 9.31
C PRO A 188 10.14 -5.99 8.89
N LEU A 189 9.52 -6.97 8.18
CA LEU A 189 10.16 -8.27 7.86
C LEU A 189 11.44 -8.15 7.04
N HIS A 190 11.51 -7.23 6.08
CA HIS A 190 12.70 -7.04 5.26
C HIS A 190 13.94 -6.76 6.15
N HIS A 191 13.81 -5.93 7.17
CA HIS A 191 14.89 -5.69 8.14
C HIS A 191 15.21 -6.91 9.00
N HIS A 192 14.23 -7.79 9.28
CA HIS A 192 14.50 -9.05 9.93
C HIS A 192 15.44 -9.92 9.12
N PHE A 193 15.22 -10.01 7.79
CA PHE A 193 16.06 -10.80 6.89
C PHE A 193 17.47 -10.20 6.75
N GLU A 194 17.60 -8.87 6.66
CA GLU A 194 18.91 -8.20 6.71
C GLU A 194 19.68 -8.57 7.98
N MET A 195 19.03 -8.49 9.15
CA MET A 195 19.62 -8.87 10.43
C MET A 195 19.92 -10.38 10.53
N CYS A 196 19.36 -11.20 9.64
CA CYS A 196 19.70 -12.62 9.47
C CYS A 196 20.84 -12.84 8.48
N GLY A 197 21.41 -11.78 7.89
CA GLY A 197 22.55 -11.84 6.98
C GLY A 197 22.19 -11.97 5.49
N TRP A 198 20.93 -11.67 5.12
CA TRP A 198 20.56 -11.57 3.72
C TRP A 198 21.04 -10.22 3.16
N SER A 199 21.50 -10.23 1.91
CA SER A 199 21.80 -8.99 1.18
C SER A 199 20.49 -8.35 0.71
N GLU A 200 20.47 -7.04 0.51
CA GLU A 200 19.30 -6.31 -0.02
C GLU A 200 18.77 -6.84 -1.35
N GLN A 201 19.65 -7.48 -2.14
CA GLN A 201 19.27 -8.06 -3.43
C GLN A 201 18.64 -9.46 -3.32
N LYS A 202 18.62 -10.08 -2.15
CA LYS A 202 18.09 -11.43 -1.92
C LYS A 202 16.68 -11.41 -1.40
#